data_db2998e37a7116682acd1e349aa74a09
#
_entry.id   db2998e37a7116682acd1e349aa74a09
#
_cell.length_a   1.000
_cell.length_b   1.000
_cell.length_c   1.000
_cell.angle_alpha   90.00
_cell.angle_beta   90.00
_cell.angle_gamma   90.00
#
_symmetry.space_group_name_H-M   'P 1'
#
loop_
_entity.id
_entity.type
_entity.pdbx_description
1 polymer ?
#
loop_
_entity_poly.entity_id
_entity_poly.type
_entity_poly.pdbx_seq_one_letter_code
_entity_poly.pdbx_strand_id
1 'polypeptide(L)'
;GGRYGGFSETAPWLPMSREYPENSAKNQEGDRDSILEFYRSMIRFRQWGPWRDCLVYGAIRPLACSEHVIAYERRTEDTVIWCYFNFSGTGTVERLPGISAGCIWANDREAMDGMMFNGETADKKTAGKETAGNRTGIEDGTLYLEPYQALLLKGSC
;
A
#
# COMPACT_ATOMS: atom_id res chain seq x y z
N GLY A 1 -24.82 11.28 -1.80
CA GLY A 1 -24.94 12.60 -1.29
C GLY A 1 -26.34 13.19 -1.44
N GLY A 2 -26.94 13.60 -0.34
CA GLY A 2 -28.16 14.39 -0.33
C GLY A 2 -27.83 15.87 -0.18
N ARG A 3 -28.87 16.73 -0.11
CA ARG A 3 -28.69 18.14 0.25
C ARG A 3 -27.89 18.24 1.56
N TYR A 4 -26.90 19.11 1.62
CA TYR A 4 -25.99 19.28 2.77
C TYR A 4 -25.30 18.00 3.25
N GLY A 5 -24.90 17.12 2.32
CA GLY A 5 -24.19 15.90 2.65
C GLY A 5 -25.02 14.79 3.28
N GLY A 6 -26.33 14.99 3.42
CA GLY A 6 -27.20 14.08 4.17
C GLY A 6 -27.12 14.24 5.69
N PHE A 7 -26.35 15.21 6.19
CA PHE A 7 -26.21 15.49 7.62
C PHE A 7 -27.32 16.37 8.17
N SER A 8 -27.92 17.23 7.34
CA SER A 8 -28.90 18.24 7.77
C SER A 8 -29.90 18.52 6.67
N GLU A 9 -31.11 18.91 7.08
CA GLU A 9 -32.16 19.42 6.20
C GLU A 9 -32.08 20.96 6.09
N THR A 10 -31.37 21.60 7.00
CA THR A 10 -31.15 23.04 7.03
C THR A 10 -29.72 23.39 6.65
N ALA A 11 -29.50 24.64 6.21
CA ALA A 11 -28.17 25.12 5.87
C ALA A 11 -27.20 24.99 7.08
N PRO A 12 -26.07 24.32 6.93
CA PRO A 12 -25.12 24.18 8.03
C PRO A 12 -24.45 25.54 8.32
N TRP A 13 -24.04 25.74 9.55
CA TRP A 13 -23.35 26.97 9.99
C TRP A 13 -21.92 27.04 9.43
N LEU A 14 -21.28 25.91 9.14
CA LEU A 14 -20.03 25.85 8.39
C LEU A 14 -20.32 25.67 6.91
N PRO A 15 -19.62 26.36 6.00
CA PRO A 15 -19.79 26.15 4.58
C PRO A 15 -19.37 24.74 4.19
N MET A 16 -20.14 24.11 3.31
CA MET A 16 -19.76 22.84 2.69
C MET A 16 -18.56 23.05 1.78
N SER A 17 -17.65 22.05 1.74
CA SER A 17 -16.58 22.04 0.74
C SER A 17 -17.17 22.11 -0.67
N ARG A 18 -16.52 22.85 -1.56
CA ARG A 18 -16.92 22.92 -2.98
C ARG A 18 -16.81 21.57 -3.68
N GLU A 19 -15.89 20.75 -3.21
CA GLU A 19 -15.60 19.38 -3.75
C GLU A 19 -16.50 18.32 -3.10
N TYR A 20 -17.37 18.70 -2.17
CA TYR A 20 -18.24 17.76 -1.46
C TYR A 20 -19.04 16.82 -2.38
N PRO A 21 -19.64 17.26 -3.50
CA PRO A 21 -20.42 16.36 -4.34
C PRO A 21 -19.54 15.22 -4.91
N GLU A 22 -18.32 15.54 -5.33
CA GLU A 22 -17.37 14.60 -5.94
C GLU A 22 -16.76 13.66 -4.90
N ASN A 23 -16.39 14.19 -3.75
CA ASN A 23 -15.73 13.47 -2.67
C ASN A 23 -16.69 12.78 -1.69
N SER A 24 -18.00 12.75 -1.99
CA SER A 24 -18.97 12.05 -1.13
C SER A 24 -18.79 10.54 -1.20
N ALA A 25 -18.98 9.85 -0.07
CA ALA A 25 -18.89 8.38 -0.02
C ALA A 25 -19.79 7.70 -1.08
N LYS A 26 -20.98 8.28 -1.34
CA LYS A 26 -21.89 7.77 -2.37
C LYS A 26 -21.29 7.78 -3.78
N ASN A 27 -20.54 8.82 -4.11
CA ASN A 27 -19.91 8.94 -5.43
C ASN A 27 -18.64 8.12 -5.54
N GLN A 28 -17.97 7.87 -4.42
CA GLN A 28 -16.78 7.02 -4.36
C GLN A 28 -17.09 5.53 -4.31
N GLU A 29 -18.33 5.16 -3.96
CA GLU A 29 -18.71 3.76 -3.83
C GLU A 29 -18.75 3.07 -5.22
N GLY A 30 -17.96 1.97 -5.33
CA GLY A 30 -17.79 1.24 -6.57
C GLY A 30 -16.81 1.86 -7.57
N ASP A 31 -16.32 3.08 -7.31
CA ASP A 31 -15.23 3.67 -8.06
C ASP A 31 -13.88 3.15 -7.51
N ARG A 32 -13.28 2.23 -8.26
CA ARG A 32 -11.99 1.61 -7.90
C ARG A 32 -10.87 2.62 -7.67
N ASP A 33 -10.99 3.80 -8.26
CA ASP A 33 -10.00 4.86 -8.20
C ASP A 33 -10.23 5.82 -7.04
N SER A 34 -11.27 5.59 -6.26
CA SER A 34 -11.58 6.42 -5.11
C SER A 34 -10.77 6.06 -3.87
N ILE A 35 -10.60 7.06 -3.01
CA ILE A 35 -9.99 6.88 -1.69
C ILE A 35 -10.78 5.85 -0.86
N LEU A 36 -12.11 5.87 -0.95
CA LEU A 36 -12.97 4.93 -0.23
C LEU A 36 -12.67 3.48 -0.58
N GLU A 37 -12.61 3.14 -1.87
CA GLU A 37 -12.34 1.78 -2.30
C GLU A 37 -10.88 1.37 -2.05
N PHE A 38 -9.93 2.31 -2.12
CA PHE A 38 -8.56 2.07 -1.70
C PHE A 38 -8.50 1.63 -0.22
N TYR A 39 -9.11 2.38 0.70
CA TYR A 39 -9.14 2.00 2.12
C TYR A 39 -9.89 0.70 2.37
N ARG A 40 -11.00 0.45 1.68
CA ARG A 40 -11.73 -0.82 1.77
C ARG A 40 -10.84 -2.00 1.36
N SER A 41 -10.08 -1.86 0.28
CA SER A 41 -9.17 -2.90 -0.19
C SER A 41 -8.04 -3.17 0.81
N MET A 42 -7.43 -2.13 1.36
CA MET A 42 -6.39 -2.26 2.39
C MET A 42 -6.91 -2.94 3.66
N ILE A 43 -8.11 -2.56 4.12
CA ILE A 43 -8.73 -3.17 5.30
C ILE A 43 -9.00 -4.66 5.04
N ARG A 44 -9.52 -5.00 3.87
CA ARG A 44 -9.74 -6.40 3.48
C ARG A 44 -8.43 -7.18 3.44
N PHE A 45 -7.42 -6.65 2.77
CA PHE A 45 -6.09 -7.27 2.71
C PHE A 45 -5.52 -7.54 4.11
N ARG A 46 -5.62 -6.55 5.01
CA ARG A 46 -5.12 -6.68 6.38
C ARG A 46 -5.91 -7.70 7.21
N GLN A 47 -7.26 -7.74 7.08
CA GLN A 47 -8.13 -8.49 8.00
C GLN A 47 -8.51 -9.88 7.49
N TRP A 48 -8.52 -10.12 6.19
CA TRP A 48 -9.02 -11.37 5.61
C TRP A 48 -8.04 -12.06 4.64
N GLY A 49 -6.90 -11.46 4.36
CA GLY A 49 -5.89 -12.05 3.51
C GLY A 49 -5.05 -13.14 4.21
N PRO A 50 -4.23 -13.88 3.46
CA PRO A 50 -3.35 -14.93 4.00
C PRO A 50 -2.30 -14.38 4.97
N TRP A 51 -2.05 -13.10 4.95
CA TRP A 51 -1.07 -12.39 5.78
C TRP A 51 -1.67 -11.79 7.07
N ARG A 52 -2.98 -12.03 7.32
CA ARG A 52 -3.74 -11.44 8.42
C ARG A 52 -3.02 -11.58 9.76
N ASP A 53 -2.61 -12.77 10.12
CA ASP A 53 -2.06 -13.02 11.45
C ASP A 53 -0.74 -12.26 11.65
N CYS A 54 0.09 -12.22 10.63
CA CYS A 54 1.31 -11.42 10.67
C CYS A 54 1.01 -9.90 10.68
N LEU A 55 0.08 -9.43 9.84
CA LEU A 55 -0.26 -8.00 9.74
C LEU A 55 -1.03 -7.46 10.94
N VAL A 56 -1.80 -8.29 11.65
CA VAL A 56 -2.63 -7.87 12.79
C VAL A 56 -1.92 -8.13 14.12
N TYR A 57 -1.35 -9.31 14.30
CA TYR A 57 -0.82 -9.77 15.59
C TYR A 57 0.70 -9.90 15.65
N GLY A 58 1.39 -9.93 14.48
CA GLY A 58 2.85 -10.06 14.44
C GLY A 58 3.55 -8.95 15.23
N ALA A 59 4.68 -9.25 15.83
CA ALA A 59 5.53 -8.27 16.49
C ALA A 59 6.02 -7.21 15.48
N ILE A 60 6.16 -5.96 15.95
CA ILE A 60 6.70 -4.86 15.15
C ILE A 60 8.13 -4.59 15.57
N ARG A 61 9.02 -4.45 14.59
CA ARG A 61 10.39 -4.01 14.79
C ARG A 61 10.77 -2.98 13.72
N PRO A 62 11.26 -1.79 14.12
CA PRO A 62 11.79 -0.81 13.16
C PRO A 62 12.96 -1.40 12.39
N LEU A 63 13.10 -1.03 11.13
CA LEU A 63 14.24 -1.32 10.27
C LEU A 63 15.05 -0.05 10.03
N ALA A 64 16.36 -0.20 9.84
CA ALA A 64 17.19 0.90 9.37
C ALA A 64 16.79 1.28 7.93
N CYS A 65 16.62 2.56 7.67
CA CYS A 65 16.20 3.09 6.37
C CYS A 65 16.70 4.53 6.19
N SER A 66 16.54 5.04 4.97
CA SER A 66 16.88 6.42 4.62
C SER A 66 15.97 7.44 5.30
N GLU A 67 16.37 8.71 5.30
CA GLU A 67 15.70 9.81 6.02
C GLU A 67 14.21 9.97 5.69
N HIS A 68 13.83 9.76 4.43
CA HIS A 68 12.45 9.95 3.96
C HIS A 68 11.65 8.65 3.85
N VAL A 69 12.18 7.55 4.36
CA VAL A 69 11.54 6.25 4.35
C VAL A 69 11.12 5.86 5.75
N ILE A 70 9.94 5.31 5.90
CA ILE A 70 9.56 4.55 7.10
C ILE A 70 9.63 3.08 6.74
N ALA A 71 10.40 2.32 7.51
CA ALA A 71 10.53 0.89 7.33
C ALA A 71 10.37 0.14 8.66
N TYR A 72 9.60 -0.93 8.63
CA TYR A 72 9.45 -1.83 9.78
C TYR A 72 9.14 -3.26 9.35
N GLU A 73 9.43 -4.16 10.24
CA GLU A 73 9.13 -5.58 10.13
C GLU A 73 7.87 -5.92 10.95
N ARG A 74 7.01 -6.75 10.38
CA ARG A 74 5.98 -7.51 11.09
C ARG A 74 6.39 -8.97 11.09
N ARG A 75 6.38 -9.63 12.26
CA ARG A 75 6.87 -11.00 12.39
C ARG A 75 5.98 -11.86 13.27
N THR A 76 5.69 -13.06 12.80
CA THR A 76 5.22 -14.21 13.58
C THR A 76 6.30 -15.30 13.56
N GLU A 77 6.01 -16.48 14.11
CA GLU A 77 6.95 -17.62 14.05
C GLU A 77 7.25 -18.04 12.62
N ASP A 78 6.24 -18.06 11.73
CA ASP A 78 6.32 -18.61 10.38
C ASP A 78 6.39 -17.57 9.27
N THR A 79 6.18 -16.30 9.58
CA THR A 79 6.03 -15.26 8.55
C THR A 79 6.72 -13.96 8.95
N VAL A 80 7.46 -13.40 8.01
CA VAL A 80 8.00 -12.07 8.12
C VAL A 80 7.49 -11.20 6.96
N ILE A 81 7.04 -9.99 7.28
CA ILE A 81 6.62 -8.99 6.30
C ILE A 81 7.40 -7.72 6.56
N TRP A 82 8.10 -7.23 5.56
CA TRP A 82 8.78 -5.95 5.58
C TRP A 82 7.91 -4.91 4.92
N CYS A 83 7.68 -3.81 5.63
CA CYS A 83 6.85 -2.70 5.19
C CYS A 83 7.76 -1.49 4.93
N TYR A 84 7.69 -0.95 3.72
CA TYR A 84 8.47 0.22 3.29
C TYR A 84 7.56 1.29 2.74
N PHE A 85 7.78 2.54 3.13
CA PHE A 85 7.00 3.70 2.73
C PHE A 85 7.93 4.85 2.41
N ASN A 86 8.02 5.24 1.15
CA ASN A 86 8.75 6.43 0.72
C ASN A 86 7.83 7.65 0.77
N PHE A 87 8.13 8.62 1.62
CA PHE A 87 7.39 9.87 1.77
C PHE A 87 7.98 11.03 0.97
N SER A 88 8.99 10.77 0.14
CA SER A 88 9.60 11.80 -0.69
C SER A 88 9.07 11.82 -2.11
N GLY A 89 9.21 12.97 -2.77
CA GLY A 89 8.94 13.13 -4.19
C GLY A 89 10.07 12.61 -5.10
N THR A 90 11.03 11.87 -4.55
CA THR A 90 12.15 11.28 -5.29
C THR A 90 12.24 9.79 -5.02
N GLY A 91 12.71 9.03 -6.00
CA GLY A 91 13.00 7.63 -5.80
C GLY A 91 14.14 7.42 -4.80
N THR A 92 14.10 6.32 -4.08
CA THR A 92 15.12 5.95 -3.09
C THR A 92 15.50 4.48 -3.18
N VAL A 93 16.62 4.16 -2.56
CA VAL A 93 17.20 2.81 -2.56
C VAL A 93 17.39 2.36 -1.12
N GLU A 94 16.85 1.20 -0.79
CA GLU A 94 16.92 0.62 0.55
C GLU A 94 17.58 -0.76 0.54
N ARG A 95 18.20 -1.13 1.63
CA ARG A 95 18.71 -2.49 1.85
C ARG A 95 17.64 -3.33 2.53
N LEU A 96 17.33 -4.48 1.94
CA LEU A 96 16.47 -5.46 2.58
C LEU A 96 17.21 -6.21 3.70
N PRO A 97 16.52 -6.62 4.77
CA PRO A 97 17.11 -7.46 5.81
C PRO A 97 17.51 -8.86 5.33
N GLY A 98 16.99 -9.30 4.18
CA GLY A 98 17.27 -10.60 3.57
C GLY A 98 17.52 -10.47 2.07
N ILE A 99 18.00 -11.55 1.47
CA ILE A 99 18.45 -11.57 0.07
C ILE A 99 17.26 -11.63 -0.91
N SER A 100 16.14 -12.23 -0.49
CA SER A 100 14.96 -12.38 -1.36
C SER A 100 13.68 -11.99 -0.63
N ALA A 101 12.81 -11.34 -1.34
CA ALA A 101 11.47 -11.01 -0.90
C ALA A 101 10.51 -11.01 -2.09
N GLY A 102 9.26 -11.37 -1.83
CA GLY A 102 8.16 -11.21 -2.79
C GLY A 102 7.28 -10.04 -2.41
N CYS A 103 6.93 -9.19 -3.36
CA CYS A 103 5.94 -8.15 -3.12
C CYS A 103 4.56 -8.77 -2.94
N ILE A 104 3.89 -8.45 -1.84
CA ILE A 104 2.55 -8.95 -1.53
C ILE A 104 1.49 -7.84 -1.58
N TRP A 105 1.92 -6.58 -1.56
CA TRP A 105 1.06 -5.41 -1.70
C TRP A 105 1.87 -4.17 -2.10
N ALA A 106 1.27 -3.33 -2.94
CA ALA A 106 1.80 -2.03 -3.33
C ALA A 106 0.66 -1.01 -3.42
N ASN A 107 0.97 0.27 -3.23
CA ASN A 107 -0.01 1.34 -3.46
C ASN A 107 -0.14 1.74 -4.94
N ASP A 108 0.72 1.22 -5.78
CA ASP A 108 0.59 1.32 -7.23
C ASP A 108 -0.46 0.33 -7.74
N ARG A 109 -1.42 0.80 -8.52
CA ARG A 109 -2.58 0.04 -8.98
C ARG A 109 -2.26 -1.01 -10.01
N GLU A 110 -1.34 -0.72 -10.93
CA GLU A 110 -0.91 -1.71 -11.92
C GLU A 110 -0.30 -2.94 -11.25
N ALA A 111 0.40 -2.72 -10.13
CA ALA A 111 0.92 -3.79 -9.30
C ALA A 111 -0.18 -4.53 -8.52
N MET A 112 -1.22 -3.83 -8.06
CA MET A 112 -2.32 -4.43 -7.28
C MET A 112 -3.25 -5.31 -8.10
N ASP A 113 -3.59 -4.95 -9.32
CA ASP A 113 -4.51 -5.73 -10.18
C ASP A 113 -3.93 -7.11 -10.53
N GLY A 114 -2.60 -7.26 -10.55
CA GLY A 114 -1.93 -8.55 -10.74
C GLY A 114 -1.83 -9.41 -9.48
N MET A 115 -1.92 -8.83 -8.27
CA MET A 115 -1.61 -9.50 -7.00
C MET A 115 -2.83 -9.93 -6.19
N MET A 116 -3.95 -9.20 -6.29
CA MET A 116 -5.08 -9.39 -5.37
C MET A 116 -5.94 -10.62 -5.61
N PHE A 117 -5.85 -11.26 -6.76
CA PHE A 117 -6.80 -12.32 -7.12
C PHE A 117 -6.32 -13.75 -6.89
N ASN A 118 -5.03 -14.01 -6.69
CA ASN A 118 -4.52 -15.38 -6.72
C ASN A 118 -3.92 -15.91 -5.44
N GLY A 119 -3.73 -15.13 -4.37
CA GLY A 119 -3.11 -15.62 -3.13
C GLY A 119 -1.68 -16.16 -3.29
N GLU A 120 -1.15 -16.13 -4.49
CA GLU A 120 0.19 -16.58 -4.85
C GLU A 120 1.13 -15.38 -4.91
N THR A 121 2.27 -15.54 -4.29
CA THR A 121 3.41 -14.62 -4.47
C THR A 121 3.68 -14.49 -5.95
N ALA A 122 3.66 -13.28 -6.47
CA ALA A 122 4.03 -13.01 -7.86
C ALA A 122 5.44 -13.54 -8.09
N ASP A 123 5.54 -14.72 -8.73
CA ASP A 123 6.79 -15.26 -9.19
C ASP A 123 7.42 -14.30 -10.19
N LYS A 124 8.64 -13.87 -9.87
CA LYS A 124 9.73 -13.36 -10.74
C LYS A 124 9.42 -12.50 -11.98
N LYS A 125 8.19 -12.28 -12.38
CA LYS A 125 7.82 -11.55 -13.60
C LYS A 125 7.43 -10.10 -13.41
N THR A 126 7.25 -9.64 -12.17
CA THR A 126 7.04 -8.22 -11.84
C THR A 126 8.34 -7.47 -11.56
N ALA A 127 9.49 -8.13 -11.75
CA ALA A 127 10.77 -7.46 -11.81
C ALA A 127 10.91 -6.79 -13.19
N GLY A 128 10.67 -5.49 -13.26
CA GLY A 128 11.17 -4.69 -14.36
C GLY A 128 10.25 -4.57 -15.57
N LYS A 129 9.21 -3.76 -15.49
CA LYS A 129 8.78 -3.00 -16.64
C LYS A 129 9.69 -1.77 -16.73
N GLU A 130 10.69 -1.83 -17.60
CA GLU A 130 11.49 -0.67 -17.98
C GLU A 130 10.59 0.33 -18.70
N THR A 131 10.02 1.26 -17.96
CA THR A 131 9.70 2.58 -18.51
C THR A 131 10.93 3.46 -18.26
N ALA A 132 11.44 4.08 -19.30
CA ALA A 132 12.65 4.87 -19.27
C ALA A 132 12.61 5.89 -18.11
N GLY A 133 13.37 5.63 -17.04
CA GLY A 133 13.60 6.56 -15.95
C GLY A 133 13.18 6.11 -14.54
N ASN A 134 12.31 5.10 -14.36
CA ASN A 134 11.85 4.64 -13.04
C ASN A 134 12.08 3.13 -12.87
N ARG A 135 12.91 2.77 -11.91
CA ARG A 135 13.17 1.39 -11.50
C ARG A 135 12.42 1.11 -10.20
N THR A 136 11.33 0.36 -10.27
CA THR A 136 10.74 -0.27 -9.09
C THR A 136 11.11 -1.74 -9.10
N GLY A 137 11.71 -2.24 -8.04
CA GLY A 137 12.04 -3.66 -7.99
C GLY A 137 13.00 -4.04 -6.88
N ILE A 138 13.18 -5.33 -6.75
CA ILE A 138 14.17 -5.93 -5.83
C ILE A 138 15.25 -6.57 -6.68
N GLU A 139 16.50 -6.18 -6.44
CA GLU A 139 17.67 -6.72 -7.12
C GLU A 139 18.80 -6.91 -6.09
N ASP A 140 19.28 -8.13 -5.94
CA ASP A 140 20.41 -8.48 -5.04
C ASP A 140 20.27 -7.94 -3.59
N GLY A 141 19.08 -8.07 -3.00
CA GLY A 141 18.79 -7.57 -1.65
C GLY A 141 18.68 -6.05 -1.55
N THR A 142 18.59 -5.39 -2.69
CA THR A 142 18.38 -3.95 -2.81
C THR A 142 16.95 -3.69 -3.29
N LEU A 143 16.24 -2.81 -2.60
CA LEU A 143 14.89 -2.37 -2.92
C LEU A 143 14.92 -0.98 -3.52
N TYR A 144 14.34 -0.82 -4.68
CA TYR A 144 14.13 0.47 -5.34
C TYR A 144 12.69 0.91 -5.11
N LEU A 145 12.51 2.05 -4.47
CA LEU A 145 11.21 2.67 -4.21
C LEU A 145 11.01 3.90 -5.07
N GLU A 146 9.88 3.98 -5.73
CA GLU A 146 9.46 5.19 -6.43
C GLU A 146 9.03 6.31 -5.49
N PRO A 147 8.87 7.55 -5.99
CA PRO A 147 8.29 8.63 -5.21
C PRO A 147 6.92 8.22 -4.63
N TYR A 148 6.72 8.47 -3.34
CA TYR A 148 5.46 8.18 -2.63
C TYR A 148 4.99 6.72 -2.72
N GLN A 149 5.90 5.79 -2.96
CA GLN A 149 5.58 4.37 -3.03
C GLN A 149 5.52 3.72 -1.66
N ALA A 150 4.53 2.85 -1.48
CA ALA A 150 4.39 1.96 -0.34
C ALA A 150 4.41 0.50 -0.80
N LEU A 151 5.24 -0.33 -0.19
CA LEU A 151 5.38 -1.74 -0.50
C LEU A 151 5.33 -2.59 0.78
N LEU A 152 4.63 -3.71 0.70
CA LEU A 152 4.71 -4.79 1.68
C LEU A 152 5.33 -6.00 1.00
N LEU A 153 6.39 -6.51 1.60
CA LEU A 153 7.22 -7.57 1.06
C LEU A 153 7.22 -8.76 2.02
N LYS A 154 6.90 -9.96 1.52
CA LYS A 154 7.15 -11.18 2.28
C LYS A 154 8.60 -11.55 2.14
N GLY A 155 9.32 -11.54 3.26
CA GLY A 155 10.69 -12.04 3.34
C GLY A 155 10.75 -13.57 3.39
N SER A 156 11.86 -14.14 2.95
CA SER A 156 12.22 -15.52 3.26
C SER A 156 12.68 -15.58 4.72
N CYS A 157 12.09 -16.50 5.49
CA CYS A 157 12.56 -16.84 6.83
C CYS A 157 13.87 -17.59 6.78
#